data_3ca6ad8d143b33710e482e9b02db22e6
#
_entry.id   3ca6ad8d143b33710e482e9b02db22e6
#
_cell.length_a   1.000
_cell.length_b   1.000
_cell.length_c   1.000
_cell.angle_alpha   90.00
_cell.angle_beta   90.00
_cell.angle_gamma   90.00
#
_symmetry.space_group_name_H-M   'P 1'
#
loop_
_entity.id
_entity.type
_entity.pdbx_description
1 polymer ?
#
loop_
_entity_poly.entity_id
_entity_poly.type
_entity_poly.pdbx_seq_one_letter_code
_entity_poly.pdbx_strand_id
1 'polypeptide(L)'
;MFNNKSILITGGTGSFGKKYTEILLKKYKPKRLVIYSRDELKQYEMAQMFKDKAMRFFIGDVRDYKRLRTAMNGIDYVIHAAAMKHVPIAEYNPMECIKTNIDGAQNVIDASLECDVSKVIALSTDKACNPVNLYGATKLASDKLFVAANNIVGDKKTRFSVVRYGNVVGSRGSVVPLFKRLIAQGEKELPITHEKMTRFWITLEQGVNFVLKNFERMKGGEIFIPKIPSMTMVDLAKALAPDLGVKIIGIRPGEKMHEMMISRDDAHLTYEFDDYYVISPSIQFLTAQDFSTNALHQKGKPVSEDFEYSSNTNKIWLDRAGLLEMIGYAK
;
A
#
# COMPACT_ATOMS: atom_id res chain seq x y z
N MET A 1 -7.52 18.63 -6.82
CA MET A 1 -6.07 18.46 -6.83
C MET A 1 -5.53 17.85 -8.14
N PHE A 2 -6.13 16.79 -8.71
CA PHE A 2 -5.59 16.04 -9.85
C PHE A 2 -6.02 16.56 -11.24
N ASN A 3 -6.94 17.51 -11.33
CA ASN A 3 -7.34 18.11 -12.61
C ASN A 3 -6.15 18.85 -13.25
N ASN A 4 -5.95 18.65 -14.56
CA ASN A 4 -4.86 19.20 -15.35
C ASN A 4 -3.44 18.82 -14.85
N LYS A 5 -3.30 17.76 -14.05
CA LYS A 5 -2.04 17.24 -13.54
C LYS A 5 -1.58 16.01 -14.30
N SER A 6 -0.27 15.84 -14.38
CA SER A 6 0.38 14.65 -14.94
C SER A 6 0.74 13.70 -13.80
N ILE A 7 0.28 12.46 -13.84
CA ILE A 7 0.44 11.47 -12.78
C ILE A 7 1.15 10.24 -13.36
N LEU A 8 2.07 9.65 -12.60
CA LEU A 8 2.71 8.37 -12.94
C LEU A 8 2.45 7.34 -11.84
N ILE A 9 2.10 6.13 -12.25
CA ILE A 9 1.90 4.98 -11.37
C ILE A 9 2.89 3.89 -11.74
N THR A 10 3.87 3.61 -10.87
CA THR A 10 4.73 2.43 -11.04
C THR A 10 3.97 1.18 -10.60
N GLY A 11 4.20 0.04 -11.28
CA GLY A 11 3.38 -1.15 -11.06
C GLY A 11 1.91 -0.96 -11.45
N GLY A 12 1.61 0.01 -12.30
CA GLY A 12 0.28 0.48 -12.64
C GLY A 12 -0.66 -0.53 -13.27
N THR A 13 -0.13 -1.65 -13.81
CA THR A 13 -0.96 -2.76 -14.35
C THR A 13 -1.43 -3.76 -13.28
N GLY A 14 -1.01 -3.57 -12.02
CA GLY A 14 -1.48 -4.36 -10.87
C GLY A 14 -2.92 -4.03 -10.48
N SER A 15 -3.48 -4.79 -9.51
CA SER A 15 -4.85 -4.57 -9.02
C SER A 15 -5.04 -3.14 -8.51
N PHE A 16 -4.10 -2.62 -7.72
CA PHE A 16 -4.15 -1.25 -7.21
C PHE A 16 -4.12 -0.23 -8.36
N GLY A 17 -3.17 -0.33 -9.28
CA GLY A 17 -3.01 0.62 -10.38
C GLY A 17 -4.23 0.67 -11.30
N LYS A 18 -4.85 -0.48 -11.62
CA LYS A 18 -6.10 -0.54 -12.39
C LYS A 18 -7.25 0.18 -11.67
N LYS A 19 -7.43 -0.09 -10.36
CA LYS A 19 -8.49 0.56 -9.56
C LYS A 19 -8.21 2.05 -9.36
N TYR A 20 -6.95 2.43 -9.16
CA TYR A 20 -6.55 3.84 -9.07
C TYR A 20 -6.87 4.59 -10.37
N THR A 21 -6.54 4.00 -11.52
CA THR A 21 -6.86 4.54 -12.85
C THR A 21 -8.37 4.74 -13.02
N GLU A 22 -9.17 3.73 -12.70
CA GLU A 22 -10.64 3.79 -12.76
C GLU A 22 -11.19 4.95 -11.93
N ILE A 23 -10.81 5.03 -10.66
CA ILE A 23 -11.31 6.06 -9.74
C ILE A 23 -10.81 7.46 -10.15
N LEU A 24 -9.53 7.56 -10.55
CA LEU A 24 -8.96 8.84 -10.95
C LEU A 24 -9.66 9.41 -12.18
N LEU A 25 -9.86 8.60 -13.23
CA LEU A 25 -10.52 9.03 -14.46
C LEU A 25 -12.01 9.34 -14.24
N LYS A 26 -12.67 8.64 -13.30
CA LYS A 26 -14.06 8.91 -12.93
C LYS A 26 -14.23 10.23 -12.17
N LYS A 27 -13.29 10.56 -11.27
CA LYS A 27 -13.40 11.71 -10.36
C LYS A 27 -12.72 12.97 -10.87
N TYR A 28 -11.70 12.83 -11.72
CA TYR A 28 -10.83 13.92 -12.16
C TYR A 28 -10.55 13.87 -13.66
N LYS A 29 -10.04 14.99 -14.17
CA LYS A 29 -9.58 15.14 -15.56
C LYS A 29 -8.07 15.40 -15.58
N PRO A 30 -7.23 14.35 -15.45
CA PRO A 30 -5.78 14.52 -15.47
C PRO A 30 -5.34 14.97 -16.87
N LYS A 31 -4.26 15.75 -16.93
CA LYS A 31 -3.59 16.08 -18.20
C LYS A 31 -2.95 14.84 -18.83
N ARG A 32 -2.34 14.00 -17.98
CA ARG A 32 -1.65 12.78 -18.39
C ARG A 32 -1.65 11.78 -17.24
N LEU A 33 -1.97 10.53 -17.53
CA LEU A 33 -1.87 9.41 -16.60
C LEU A 33 -0.95 8.32 -17.18
N VAL A 34 0.24 8.22 -16.63
CA VAL A 34 1.29 7.30 -17.08
C VAL A 34 1.24 6.02 -16.27
N ILE A 35 1.06 4.90 -16.96
CA ILE A 35 1.16 3.55 -16.42
C ILE A 35 2.57 3.04 -16.71
N TYR A 36 3.36 2.82 -15.66
CA TYR A 36 4.72 2.33 -15.76
C TYR A 36 4.81 0.91 -15.19
N SER A 37 5.12 -0.06 -16.03
CA SER A 37 5.26 -1.47 -15.62
C SER A 37 6.06 -2.27 -16.63
N ARG A 38 6.54 -3.47 -16.23
CA ARG A 38 7.40 -4.33 -17.06
C ARG A 38 6.63 -5.16 -18.09
N ASP A 39 5.37 -5.47 -17.80
CA ASP A 39 4.59 -6.49 -18.49
C ASP A 39 3.81 -5.85 -19.65
N GLU A 40 4.26 -6.13 -20.87
CA GLU A 40 3.67 -5.64 -22.13
C GLU A 40 2.21 -6.08 -22.28
N LEU A 41 1.93 -7.37 -22.05
CA LEU A 41 0.59 -7.93 -22.23
C LEU A 41 -0.41 -7.28 -21.29
N LYS A 42 -0.06 -7.09 -20.01
CA LYS A 42 -0.94 -6.39 -19.06
C LYS A 42 -1.13 -4.92 -19.41
N GLN A 43 -0.14 -4.26 -20.02
CA GLN A 43 -0.32 -2.89 -20.53
C GLN A 43 -1.28 -2.87 -21.73
N TYR A 44 -1.12 -3.80 -22.66
CA TYR A 44 -2.05 -3.96 -23.79
C TYR A 44 -3.49 -4.18 -23.31
N GLU A 45 -3.72 -5.16 -22.41
CA GLU A 45 -5.04 -5.41 -21.81
C GLU A 45 -5.61 -4.16 -21.16
N MET A 46 -4.78 -3.44 -20.39
CA MET A 46 -5.20 -2.22 -19.71
C MET A 46 -5.55 -1.09 -20.67
N ALA A 47 -4.85 -0.98 -21.80
CA ALA A 47 -5.14 -0.01 -22.86
C ALA A 47 -6.48 -0.30 -23.56
N GLN A 48 -6.91 -1.56 -23.62
CA GLN A 48 -8.26 -1.91 -24.11
C GLN A 48 -9.35 -1.53 -23.11
N MET A 49 -9.05 -1.59 -21.79
CA MET A 49 -10.01 -1.24 -20.73
C MET A 49 -10.20 0.28 -20.58
N PHE A 50 -9.14 1.05 -20.70
CA PHE A 50 -9.11 2.50 -20.43
C PHE A 50 -8.71 3.27 -21.69
N LYS A 51 -9.72 3.78 -22.41
CA LYS A 51 -9.54 4.50 -23.70
C LYS A 51 -9.51 6.03 -23.55
N ASP A 52 -9.25 6.53 -22.33
CA ASP A 52 -9.16 7.97 -22.08
C ASP A 52 -7.92 8.59 -22.74
N LYS A 53 -8.06 9.79 -23.29
CA LYS A 53 -6.99 10.52 -24.00
C LYS A 53 -5.80 10.87 -23.11
N ALA A 54 -5.99 10.91 -21.78
CA ALA A 54 -4.91 11.16 -20.81
C ALA A 54 -3.98 9.96 -20.63
N MET A 55 -4.41 8.74 -20.96
CA MET A 55 -3.64 7.52 -20.74
C MET A 55 -2.34 7.46 -21.54
N ARG A 56 -1.27 7.06 -20.89
CA ARG A 56 0.04 6.77 -21.49
C ARG A 56 0.60 5.48 -20.89
N PHE A 57 1.15 4.64 -21.73
CA PHE A 57 1.69 3.33 -21.34
C PHE A 57 3.19 3.30 -21.61
N PHE A 58 3.98 3.13 -20.54
CA PHE A 58 5.43 3.06 -20.59
C PHE A 58 5.90 1.70 -20.07
N ILE A 59 6.44 0.87 -20.95
CA ILE A 59 7.14 -0.34 -20.55
C ILE A 59 8.46 0.05 -19.91
N GLY A 60 8.70 -0.43 -18.69
CA GLY A 60 9.94 -0.20 -17.96
C GLY A 60 9.96 -0.86 -16.60
N ASP A 61 11.16 -1.05 -16.07
CA ASP A 61 11.44 -1.60 -14.75
C ASP A 61 11.86 -0.47 -13.80
N VAL A 62 11.40 -0.48 -12.55
CA VAL A 62 11.83 0.50 -11.54
C VAL A 62 13.31 0.39 -11.19
N ARG A 63 13.94 -0.74 -11.52
CA ARG A 63 15.39 -0.96 -11.40
C ARG A 63 16.20 -0.23 -12.48
N ASP A 64 15.55 0.18 -13.58
CA ASP A 64 16.16 0.98 -14.63
C ASP A 64 15.89 2.46 -14.41
N TYR A 65 16.85 3.12 -13.76
CA TYR A 65 16.80 4.55 -13.46
C TYR A 65 16.62 5.41 -14.72
N LYS A 66 17.37 5.16 -15.79
CA LYS A 66 17.33 5.97 -17.01
C LYS A 66 15.95 5.92 -17.67
N ARG A 67 15.36 4.73 -17.75
CA ARG A 67 14.02 4.54 -18.29
C ARG A 67 12.95 5.20 -17.41
N LEU A 68 13.08 5.05 -16.09
CA LEU A 68 12.16 5.65 -15.11
C LEU A 68 12.19 7.17 -15.19
N ARG A 69 13.39 7.79 -15.23
CA ARG A 69 13.58 9.22 -15.41
C ARG A 69 12.92 9.73 -16.70
N THR A 70 13.09 9.01 -17.81
CA THR A 70 12.42 9.36 -19.07
C THR A 70 10.90 9.37 -18.93
N ALA A 71 10.34 8.39 -18.23
CA ALA A 71 8.89 8.30 -17.99
C ALA A 71 8.38 9.40 -17.04
N MET A 72 9.21 9.88 -16.12
CA MET A 72 8.87 10.92 -15.14
C MET A 72 8.97 12.36 -15.67
N ASN A 73 9.47 12.57 -16.87
CA ASN A 73 9.58 13.91 -17.43
C ASN A 73 8.21 14.62 -17.52
N GLY A 74 8.08 15.76 -16.83
CA GLY A 74 6.86 16.55 -16.75
C GLY A 74 5.72 15.87 -15.97
N ILE A 75 6.03 15.03 -15.00
CA ILE A 75 5.08 14.44 -14.03
C ILE A 75 4.97 15.33 -12.79
N ASP A 76 3.73 15.62 -12.38
CA ASP A 76 3.45 16.35 -11.14
C ASP A 76 3.44 15.42 -9.91
N TYR A 77 2.81 14.23 -10.04
CA TYR A 77 2.60 13.32 -8.92
C TYR A 77 2.98 11.88 -9.29
N VAL A 78 3.59 11.18 -8.33
CA VAL A 78 3.97 9.78 -8.49
C VAL A 78 3.33 8.93 -7.41
N ILE A 79 2.76 7.79 -7.81
CA ILE A 79 2.36 6.71 -6.93
C ILE A 79 3.30 5.53 -7.16
N HIS A 80 4.11 5.20 -6.16
CA HIS A 80 5.01 4.05 -6.23
C HIS A 80 4.33 2.80 -5.68
N ALA A 81 3.79 1.97 -6.60
CA ALA A 81 3.10 0.72 -6.26
C ALA A 81 3.83 -0.54 -6.77
N ALA A 82 4.98 -0.37 -7.45
CA ALA A 82 5.79 -1.50 -7.91
C ALA A 82 6.54 -2.13 -6.75
N ALA A 83 6.33 -3.43 -6.52
CA ALA A 83 7.07 -4.22 -5.55
C ALA A 83 6.97 -5.72 -5.84
N MET A 84 7.95 -6.49 -5.38
CA MET A 84 7.80 -7.92 -5.13
C MET A 84 7.13 -8.08 -3.75
N LYS A 85 6.02 -8.84 -3.67
CA LYS A 85 5.20 -8.91 -2.45
C LYS A 85 4.90 -10.33 -1.95
N HIS A 86 5.19 -11.35 -2.74
CA HIS A 86 4.94 -12.74 -2.35
C HIS A 86 6.08 -13.25 -1.47
N VAL A 87 5.78 -13.48 -0.17
CA VAL A 87 6.77 -13.85 0.83
C VAL A 87 7.62 -15.05 0.42
N PRO A 88 7.05 -16.22 0.03
CA PRO A 88 7.89 -17.36 -0.35
C PRO A 88 8.77 -17.10 -1.59
N ILE A 89 8.28 -16.30 -2.54
CA ILE A 89 9.04 -15.95 -3.74
C ILE A 89 10.18 -14.99 -3.39
N ALA A 90 9.95 -14.05 -2.48
CA ALA A 90 10.96 -13.10 -2.02
C ALA A 90 12.08 -13.82 -1.23
N GLU A 91 11.72 -14.76 -0.35
CA GLU A 91 12.70 -15.57 0.39
C GLU A 91 13.57 -16.43 -0.54
N TYR A 92 12.97 -16.98 -1.59
CA TYR A 92 13.70 -17.79 -2.57
C TYR A 92 14.54 -16.94 -3.55
N ASN A 93 14.15 -15.69 -3.81
CA ASN A 93 14.85 -14.77 -4.72
C ASN A 93 15.23 -13.46 -4.00
N PRO A 94 16.10 -13.51 -2.98
CA PRO A 94 16.34 -12.39 -2.08
C PRO A 94 16.87 -11.15 -2.80
N MET A 95 17.85 -11.29 -3.69
CA MET A 95 18.44 -10.16 -4.39
C MET A 95 17.47 -9.49 -5.37
N GLU A 96 16.58 -10.25 -6.01
CA GLU A 96 15.55 -9.68 -6.87
C GLU A 96 14.51 -8.87 -6.07
N CYS A 97 14.21 -9.34 -4.85
CA CYS A 97 13.35 -8.60 -3.92
C CYS A 97 14.02 -7.29 -3.46
N ILE A 98 15.29 -7.34 -3.06
CA ILE A 98 16.09 -6.16 -2.65
C ILE A 98 16.15 -5.16 -3.81
N LYS A 99 16.62 -5.58 -4.99
CA LYS A 99 16.73 -4.71 -6.17
C LYS A 99 15.39 -4.06 -6.56
N THR A 100 14.29 -4.80 -6.46
CA THR A 100 12.98 -4.25 -6.84
C THR A 100 12.44 -3.31 -5.77
N ASN A 101 12.50 -3.70 -4.50
CA ASN A 101 11.82 -2.98 -3.42
C ASN A 101 12.68 -1.87 -2.80
N ILE A 102 14.02 -2.02 -2.81
CA ILE A 102 14.97 -1.04 -2.23
C ILE A 102 15.59 -0.20 -3.34
N ASP A 103 16.33 -0.79 -4.28
CA ASP A 103 16.98 -0.02 -5.35
C ASP A 103 15.93 0.64 -6.25
N GLY A 104 14.82 -0.07 -6.51
CA GLY A 104 13.67 0.50 -7.23
C GLY A 104 13.04 1.69 -6.51
N ALA A 105 12.96 1.67 -5.18
CA ALA A 105 12.49 2.80 -4.37
C ALA A 105 13.47 3.98 -4.46
N GLN A 106 14.79 3.73 -4.34
CA GLN A 106 15.82 4.75 -4.49
C GLN A 106 15.76 5.40 -5.88
N ASN A 107 15.64 4.60 -6.94
CA ASN A 107 15.52 5.12 -8.30
C ASN A 107 14.27 6.01 -8.48
N VAL A 108 13.15 5.68 -7.82
CA VAL A 108 11.95 6.53 -7.84
C VAL A 108 12.21 7.86 -7.14
N ILE A 109 12.92 7.86 -6.02
CA ILE A 109 13.29 9.07 -5.28
C ILE A 109 14.18 9.96 -6.17
N ASP A 110 15.27 9.41 -6.70
CA ASP A 110 16.26 10.16 -7.48
C ASP A 110 15.64 10.73 -8.77
N ALA A 111 14.87 9.91 -9.50
CA ALA A 111 14.18 10.37 -10.70
C ALA A 111 13.11 11.43 -10.38
N SER A 112 12.43 11.33 -9.23
CA SER A 112 11.44 12.33 -8.81
C SER A 112 12.10 13.66 -8.46
N LEU A 113 13.25 13.64 -7.80
CA LEU A 113 14.04 14.83 -7.49
C LEU A 113 14.58 15.47 -8.78
N GLU A 114 15.12 14.68 -9.69
CA GLU A 114 15.68 15.20 -10.94
C GLU A 114 14.62 15.79 -11.88
N CYS A 115 13.42 15.19 -11.91
CA CYS A 115 12.30 15.65 -12.75
C CYS A 115 11.36 16.65 -12.06
N ASP A 116 11.71 17.18 -10.88
CA ASP A 116 10.93 18.16 -10.11
C ASP A 116 9.48 17.71 -9.85
N VAL A 117 9.29 16.41 -9.58
CA VAL A 117 7.99 15.85 -9.18
C VAL A 117 7.54 16.52 -7.88
N SER A 118 6.32 17.03 -7.83
CA SER A 118 5.85 17.79 -6.66
C SER A 118 5.57 16.89 -5.45
N LYS A 119 4.91 15.75 -5.66
CA LYS A 119 4.52 14.84 -4.57
C LYS A 119 4.65 13.38 -4.99
N VAL A 120 5.19 12.58 -4.08
CA VAL A 120 5.35 11.13 -4.25
C VAL A 120 4.71 10.42 -3.06
N ILE A 121 3.84 9.45 -3.31
CA ILE A 121 3.35 8.52 -2.29
C ILE A 121 3.79 7.11 -2.64
N ALA A 122 4.54 6.49 -1.72
CA ALA A 122 4.91 5.09 -1.81
C ALA A 122 3.91 4.21 -1.06
N LEU A 123 3.50 3.09 -1.67
CA LEU A 123 2.65 2.11 -1.00
C LEU A 123 3.49 1.17 -0.15
N SER A 124 3.08 0.96 1.08
CA SER A 124 3.68 0.06 2.05
C SER A 124 2.68 -1.00 2.54
N THR A 125 3.02 -1.71 3.59
CA THR A 125 2.29 -2.87 4.10
C THR A 125 2.45 -2.98 5.62
N ASP A 126 1.49 -3.62 6.28
CA ASP A 126 1.57 -4.07 7.67
C ASP A 126 2.81 -4.94 7.95
N LYS A 127 3.34 -5.64 6.94
CA LYS A 127 4.53 -6.47 7.07
C LYS A 127 5.84 -5.69 7.20
N ALA A 128 5.82 -4.38 6.90
CA ALA A 128 6.95 -3.48 7.13
C ALA A 128 7.14 -3.09 8.62
N CYS A 129 6.09 -3.22 9.43
CA CYS A 129 6.18 -3.00 10.87
C CYS A 129 6.67 -4.28 11.55
N ASN A 130 7.79 -4.24 12.30
CA ASN A 130 8.42 -5.40 12.95
C ASN A 130 8.52 -6.63 12.01
N PRO A 131 9.27 -6.54 10.90
CA PRO A 131 9.26 -7.55 9.85
C PRO A 131 9.86 -8.87 10.32
N VAL A 132 9.23 -10.00 9.92
CA VAL A 132 9.70 -11.37 10.17
C VAL A 132 10.03 -12.12 8.89
N ASN A 133 10.01 -11.42 7.75
CA ASN A 133 10.35 -11.95 6.44
C ASN A 133 11.03 -10.89 5.58
N LEU A 134 11.70 -11.33 4.51
CA LEU A 134 12.46 -10.45 3.62
C LEU A 134 11.58 -9.40 2.93
N TYR A 135 10.37 -9.78 2.49
CA TYR A 135 9.44 -8.82 1.90
C TYR A 135 9.17 -7.65 2.86
N GLY A 136 8.82 -7.97 4.11
CA GLY A 136 8.59 -6.95 5.14
C GLY A 136 9.83 -6.09 5.40
N ALA A 137 11.01 -6.72 5.53
CA ALA A 137 12.29 -6.02 5.75
C ALA A 137 12.61 -5.07 4.59
N THR A 138 12.45 -5.50 3.33
CA THR A 138 12.66 -4.63 2.16
C THR A 138 11.65 -3.49 2.09
N LYS A 139 10.39 -3.69 2.53
CA LYS A 139 9.40 -2.64 2.59
C LYS A 139 9.66 -1.64 3.71
N LEU A 140 10.17 -2.10 4.87
CA LEU A 140 10.66 -1.21 5.93
C LEU A 140 11.80 -0.33 5.43
N ALA A 141 12.80 -0.92 4.74
CA ALA A 141 13.91 -0.16 4.14
C ALA A 141 13.37 0.88 3.14
N SER A 142 12.46 0.49 2.25
CA SER A 142 11.79 1.40 1.31
C SER A 142 11.05 2.54 2.04
N ASP A 143 10.29 2.26 3.10
CA ASP A 143 9.61 3.28 3.91
C ASP A 143 10.61 4.30 4.47
N LYS A 144 11.73 3.83 5.03
CA LYS A 144 12.79 4.70 5.57
C LYS A 144 13.45 5.55 4.48
N LEU A 145 13.68 5.00 3.28
CA LEU A 145 14.21 5.77 2.14
C LEU A 145 13.28 6.92 1.75
N PHE A 146 11.97 6.67 1.58
CA PHE A 146 11.01 7.72 1.22
C PHE A 146 10.84 8.77 2.31
N VAL A 147 10.83 8.38 3.58
CA VAL A 147 10.79 9.31 4.71
C VAL A 147 12.04 10.19 4.73
N ALA A 148 13.23 9.58 4.64
CA ALA A 148 14.51 10.28 4.67
C ALA A 148 14.74 11.17 3.44
N ALA A 149 14.15 10.86 2.29
CA ALA A 149 14.29 11.63 1.06
C ALA A 149 13.88 13.09 1.23
N ASN A 150 13.01 13.41 2.19
CA ASN A 150 12.63 14.80 2.50
C ASN A 150 13.79 15.64 3.07
N ASN A 151 14.84 15.01 3.58
CA ASN A 151 16.02 15.71 4.10
C ASN A 151 17.03 16.09 2.99
N ILE A 152 16.88 15.52 1.78
CA ILE A 152 17.78 15.76 0.64
C ILE A 152 17.13 16.56 -0.50
N VAL A 153 15.91 17.04 -0.32
CA VAL A 153 15.19 17.81 -1.35
C VAL A 153 15.82 19.19 -1.64
N GLY A 154 16.61 19.74 -0.73
CA GLY A 154 17.14 21.09 -0.84
C GLY A 154 16.01 22.11 -1.01
N ASP A 155 16.15 23.01 -1.99
CA ASP A 155 15.13 24.04 -2.31
C ASP A 155 13.98 23.52 -3.17
N LYS A 156 13.98 22.24 -3.52
CA LYS A 156 12.90 21.64 -4.35
C LYS A 156 11.58 21.53 -3.58
N LYS A 157 10.49 21.65 -4.33
CA LYS A 157 9.13 21.50 -3.78
C LYS A 157 8.70 20.03 -3.63
N THR A 158 9.55 19.09 -4.02
CA THR A 158 9.27 17.66 -3.94
C THR A 158 9.02 17.21 -2.50
N ARG A 159 7.96 16.45 -2.28
CA ARG A 159 7.64 15.86 -0.97
C ARG A 159 7.32 14.39 -1.13
N PHE A 160 7.83 13.59 -0.20
CA PHE A 160 7.67 12.15 -0.18
C PHE A 160 6.92 11.74 1.07
N SER A 161 5.93 10.84 0.92
CA SER A 161 5.24 10.22 2.05
C SER A 161 4.93 8.76 1.73
N VAL A 162 4.60 8.00 2.75
CA VAL A 162 4.28 6.58 2.66
C VAL A 162 2.84 6.36 3.09
N VAL A 163 2.16 5.41 2.45
CA VAL A 163 0.87 4.88 2.88
C VAL A 163 1.04 3.42 3.23
N ARG A 164 0.80 3.05 4.49
CA ARG A 164 0.88 1.68 5.01
C ARG A 164 -0.53 1.19 5.31
N TYR A 165 -0.93 0.03 4.76
CA TYR A 165 -2.21 -0.61 5.06
C TYR A 165 -2.09 -2.12 5.05
N GLY A 166 -3.14 -2.80 5.55
CA GLY A 166 -3.20 -4.25 5.70
C GLY A 166 -3.56 -5.00 4.41
N ASN A 167 -4.22 -6.13 4.57
CA ASN A 167 -4.59 -6.99 3.47
C ASN A 167 -5.70 -6.36 2.61
N VAL A 168 -5.45 -6.26 1.32
CA VAL A 168 -6.47 -5.80 0.36
C VAL A 168 -7.33 -6.97 -0.06
N VAL A 169 -8.63 -6.89 0.24
CA VAL A 169 -9.63 -7.92 -0.09
C VAL A 169 -9.65 -8.19 -1.59
N GLY A 170 -9.63 -9.47 -1.98
CA GLY A 170 -9.73 -9.86 -3.38
C GLY A 170 -8.51 -9.54 -4.25
N SER A 171 -7.40 -9.05 -3.68
CA SER A 171 -6.16 -8.83 -4.44
C SER A 171 -5.58 -10.15 -4.97
N ARG A 172 -4.91 -10.11 -6.14
CA ARG A 172 -4.28 -11.29 -6.75
C ARG A 172 -3.31 -11.97 -5.78
N GLY A 173 -3.43 -13.31 -5.65
CA GLY A 173 -2.59 -14.12 -4.78
C GLY A 173 -2.92 -13.99 -3.29
N SER A 174 -4.04 -13.38 -2.91
CA SER A 174 -4.51 -13.32 -1.52
C SER A 174 -5.43 -14.49 -1.17
N VAL A 175 -5.74 -14.63 0.12
CA VAL A 175 -6.50 -15.76 0.66
C VAL A 175 -7.95 -15.83 0.15
N VAL A 176 -8.61 -14.71 -0.09
CA VAL A 176 -10.01 -14.70 -0.57
C VAL A 176 -10.13 -15.36 -1.96
N PRO A 177 -9.34 -14.99 -2.99
CA PRO A 177 -9.31 -15.75 -4.25
C PRO A 177 -8.92 -17.21 -4.10
N LEU A 178 -8.01 -17.55 -3.19
CA LEU A 178 -7.64 -18.94 -2.91
C LEU A 178 -8.84 -19.72 -2.39
N PHE A 179 -9.53 -19.22 -1.37
CA PHE A 179 -10.70 -19.89 -0.79
C PHE A 179 -11.84 -20.03 -1.81
N LYS A 180 -12.14 -18.98 -2.59
CA LYS A 180 -13.14 -19.06 -3.67
C LYS A 180 -12.81 -20.18 -4.69
N ARG A 181 -11.53 -20.32 -5.05
CA ARG A 181 -11.09 -21.39 -5.95
C ARG A 181 -11.26 -22.77 -5.33
N LEU A 182 -10.87 -22.97 -4.06
CA LEU A 182 -11.01 -24.25 -3.36
C LEU A 182 -12.49 -24.63 -3.22
N ILE A 183 -13.35 -23.69 -2.86
CA ILE A 183 -14.81 -23.89 -2.81
C ILE A 183 -15.34 -24.32 -4.18
N ALA A 184 -14.94 -23.64 -5.26
CA ALA A 184 -15.36 -23.99 -6.62
C ALA A 184 -14.84 -25.37 -7.08
N GLN A 185 -13.72 -25.85 -6.53
CA GLN A 185 -13.16 -27.19 -6.76
C GLN A 185 -13.84 -28.29 -5.95
N GLY A 186 -14.79 -27.95 -5.06
CA GLY A 186 -15.53 -28.91 -4.24
C GLY A 186 -14.78 -29.40 -3.01
N GLU A 187 -13.75 -28.66 -2.57
CA GLU A 187 -13.05 -28.98 -1.32
C GLU A 187 -14.00 -28.91 -0.13
N LYS A 188 -13.85 -29.86 0.80
CA LYS A 188 -14.71 -29.97 2.00
C LYS A 188 -14.19 -29.17 3.19
N GLU A 189 -12.95 -28.77 3.14
CA GLU A 189 -12.26 -28.02 4.21
C GLU A 189 -11.42 -26.88 3.62
N LEU A 190 -11.38 -25.75 4.32
CA LEU A 190 -10.50 -24.64 3.96
C LEU A 190 -9.23 -24.64 4.83
N PRO A 191 -8.02 -24.52 4.22
CA PRO A 191 -6.77 -24.54 4.96
C PRO A 191 -6.57 -23.19 5.68
N ILE A 192 -6.39 -23.24 7.00
CA ILE A 192 -6.08 -22.09 7.85
C ILE A 192 -4.78 -22.34 8.57
N THR A 193 -3.93 -21.33 8.61
CA THR A 193 -2.61 -21.43 9.21
C THR A 193 -2.66 -21.64 10.71
N HIS A 194 -3.54 -20.88 11.42
CA HIS A 194 -3.74 -20.98 12.86
C HIS A 194 -5.10 -20.38 13.26
N GLU A 195 -5.78 -20.97 14.24
CA GLU A 195 -7.12 -20.57 14.67
C GLU A 195 -7.21 -19.13 15.20
N LYS A 196 -6.18 -18.67 15.93
CA LYS A 196 -6.11 -17.31 16.50
C LYS A 196 -5.51 -16.26 15.57
N MET A 197 -5.16 -16.63 14.33
CA MET A 197 -4.53 -15.71 13.39
C MET A 197 -5.49 -14.59 12.97
N THR A 198 -5.05 -13.34 13.07
CA THR A 198 -5.82 -12.15 12.69
C THR A 198 -5.15 -11.35 11.58
N ARG A 199 -5.94 -10.65 10.80
CA ARG A 199 -5.49 -9.75 9.72
C ARG A 199 -6.31 -8.48 9.71
N PHE A 200 -5.68 -7.37 9.28
CA PHE A 200 -6.39 -6.16 8.90
C PHE A 200 -6.96 -6.28 7.49
N TRP A 201 -8.12 -5.68 7.26
CA TRP A 201 -8.81 -5.76 5.98
C TRP A 201 -9.20 -4.39 5.44
N ILE A 202 -8.92 -4.19 4.15
CA ILE A 202 -9.30 -2.97 3.42
C ILE A 202 -9.77 -3.36 2.01
N THR A 203 -10.79 -2.68 1.47
CA THR A 203 -11.14 -2.85 0.06
C THR A 203 -10.13 -2.11 -0.83
N LEU A 204 -10.04 -2.54 -2.09
CA LEU A 204 -9.18 -1.88 -3.06
C LEU A 204 -9.61 -0.41 -3.28
N GLU A 205 -10.90 -0.14 -3.27
CA GLU A 205 -11.46 1.20 -3.40
C GLU A 205 -11.12 2.09 -2.20
N GLN A 206 -11.27 1.57 -0.98
CA GLN A 206 -10.88 2.29 0.25
C GLN A 206 -9.39 2.63 0.23
N GLY A 207 -8.52 1.66 -0.15
CA GLY A 207 -7.08 1.88 -0.24
C GLY A 207 -6.71 2.96 -1.26
N VAL A 208 -7.34 2.96 -2.43
CA VAL A 208 -7.15 4.00 -3.46
C VAL A 208 -7.62 5.36 -2.98
N ASN A 209 -8.82 5.45 -2.40
CA ASN A 209 -9.36 6.71 -1.89
C ASN A 209 -8.50 7.26 -0.74
N PHE A 210 -7.94 6.38 0.11
CA PHE A 210 -7.01 6.78 1.15
C PHE A 210 -5.73 7.39 0.58
N VAL A 211 -5.14 6.78 -0.46
CA VAL A 211 -3.97 7.35 -1.15
C VAL A 211 -4.30 8.70 -1.78
N LEU A 212 -5.44 8.83 -2.47
CA LEU A 212 -5.88 10.10 -3.08
C LEU A 212 -6.01 11.21 -2.05
N LYS A 213 -6.65 10.94 -0.90
CA LYS A 213 -6.79 11.91 0.20
C LYS A 213 -5.43 12.33 0.78
N ASN A 214 -4.49 11.39 0.89
CA ASN A 214 -3.19 11.69 1.49
C ASN A 214 -2.27 12.54 0.60
N PHE A 215 -2.50 12.61 -0.71
CA PHE A 215 -1.86 13.64 -1.54
C PHE A 215 -2.26 15.07 -1.12
N GLU A 216 -3.45 15.27 -0.57
CA GLU A 216 -3.90 16.56 -0.05
C GLU A 216 -3.41 16.83 1.37
N ARG A 217 -3.31 15.77 2.20
CA ARG A 217 -2.93 15.82 3.61
C ARG A 217 -1.42 15.93 3.85
N MET A 218 -0.60 15.40 2.93
CA MET A 218 0.84 15.25 3.15
C MET A 218 1.60 16.58 3.17
N LYS A 219 2.53 16.66 4.10
CA LYS A 219 3.56 17.71 4.23
C LYS A 219 4.95 17.22 3.78
N GLY A 220 5.17 15.90 3.82
CA GLY A 220 6.41 15.19 3.51
C GLY A 220 7.05 14.55 4.73
N GLY A 221 7.36 13.26 4.63
CA GLY A 221 7.94 12.44 5.70
C GLY A 221 6.96 11.59 6.49
N GLU A 222 5.67 11.76 6.31
CA GLU A 222 4.65 10.99 7.02
C GLU A 222 4.54 9.56 6.52
N ILE A 223 4.27 8.63 7.45
CA ILE A 223 3.70 7.32 7.14
C ILE A 223 2.23 7.36 7.57
N PHE A 224 1.33 7.38 6.59
CA PHE A 224 -0.12 7.40 6.80
C PHE A 224 -0.65 5.98 6.97
N ILE A 225 -1.48 5.75 7.98
CA ILE A 225 -2.02 4.43 8.35
C ILE A 225 -3.53 4.55 8.56
N PRO A 226 -4.38 3.93 7.72
CA PRO A 226 -5.82 4.03 7.88
C PRO A 226 -6.31 3.23 9.09
N LYS A 227 -7.35 3.71 9.77
CA LYS A 227 -8.09 2.93 10.76
C LYS A 227 -9.01 1.97 10.00
N ILE A 228 -8.67 0.68 10.01
CA ILE A 228 -9.36 -0.36 9.25
C ILE A 228 -9.71 -1.55 10.16
N PRO A 229 -10.76 -2.33 9.83
CA PRO A 229 -11.17 -3.46 10.65
C PRO A 229 -10.22 -4.64 10.59
N SER A 230 -10.28 -5.46 11.64
CA SER A 230 -9.64 -6.76 11.74
C SER A 230 -10.65 -7.90 11.68
N MET A 231 -10.19 -9.10 11.31
CA MET A 231 -10.96 -10.34 11.34
C MET A 231 -10.02 -11.52 11.59
N THR A 232 -10.51 -12.59 12.23
CA THR A 232 -9.77 -13.84 12.31
C THR A 232 -9.81 -14.58 10.99
N MET A 233 -8.82 -15.44 10.73
CA MET A 233 -8.80 -16.24 9.52
C MET A 233 -9.89 -17.34 9.53
N VAL A 234 -10.31 -17.77 10.73
CA VAL A 234 -11.45 -18.70 10.91
C VAL A 234 -12.76 -18.03 10.50
N ASP A 235 -13.01 -16.80 10.99
CA ASP A 235 -14.23 -16.07 10.66
C ASP A 235 -14.31 -15.75 9.17
N LEU A 236 -13.16 -15.43 8.54
CA LEU A 236 -13.07 -15.27 7.08
C LEU A 236 -13.52 -16.53 6.33
N ALA A 237 -13.01 -17.70 6.73
CA ALA A 237 -13.37 -18.96 6.09
C ALA A 237 -14.86 -19.28 6.27
N LYS A 238 -15.37 -19.17 7.49
CA LYS A 238 -16.80 -19.39 7.81
C LYS A 238 -17.72 -18.38 7.12
N ALA A 239 -17.27 -17.13 6.94
CA ALA A 239 -18.06 -16.14 6.23
C ALA A 239 -18.21 -16.47 4.74
N LEU A 240 -17.16 -17.01 4.11
CA LEU A 240 -17.16 -17.41 2.70
C LEU A 240 -17.86 -18.75 2.44
N ALA A 241 -17.69 -19.70 3.36
CA ALA A 241 -18.23 -21.06 3.25
C ALA A 241 -18.63 -21.60 4.63
N PRO A 242 -19.83 -21.24 5.14
CA PRO A 242 -20.27 -21.61 6.49
C PRO A 242 -20.38 -23.11 6.71
N ASP A 243 -20.67 -23.87 5.64
CA ASP A 243 -20.90 -25.32 5.68
C ASP A 243 -19.61 -26.14 5.52
N LEU A 244 -18.47 -25.50 5.21
CA LEU A 244 -17.20 -26.20 5.06
C LEU A 244 -16.41 -26.27 6.37
N GLY A 245 -15.69 -27.37 6.53
CA GLY A 245 -14.72 -27.56 7.61
C GLY A 245 -13.52 -26.60 7.49
N VAL A 246 -12.78 -26.49 8.58
CA VAL A 246 -11.52 -25.76 8.64
C VAL A 246 -10.40 -26.72 9.01
N LYS A 247 -9.34 -26.77 8.20
CA LYS A 247 -8.15 -27.58 8.44
C LYS A 247 -6.99 -26.69 8.87
N ILE A 248 -6.49 -26.87 10.10
CA ILE A 248 -5.30 -26.16 10.58
C ILE A 248 -4.06 -26.78 9.94
N ILE A 249 -3.29 -25.98 9.20
CA ILE A 249 -2.11 -26.44 8.46
C ILE A 249 -0.76 -26.04 9.08
N GLY A 250 -0.78 -25.27 10.19
CA GLY A 250 0.42 -24.75 10.86
C GLY A 250 0.91 -23.42 10.29
N ILE A 251 1.68 -22.69 11.08
CA ILE A 251 2.26 -21.39 10.70
C ILE A 251 3.32 -21.62 9.64
N ARG A 252 3.24 -20.90 8.53
CA ARG A 252 4.23 -20.96 7.45
C ARG A 252 5.44 -20.09 7.81
N PRO A 253 6.66 -20.43 7.32
CA PRO A 253 7.82 -19.58 7.51
C PRO A 253 7.57 -18.14 7.06
N GLY A 254 7.95 -17.17 7.87
CA GLY A 254 7.77 -15.75 7.57
C GLY A 254 6.33 -15.21 7.74
N GLU A 255 5.41 -15.99 8.32
CA GLU A 255 4.08 -15.50 8.69
C GLU A 255 4.02 -15.07 10.16
N LYS A 256 3.33 -13.95 10.41
CA LYS A 256 2.97 -13.50 11.75
C LYS A 256 1.63 -14.07 12.18
N MET A 257 1.48 -14.34 13.47
CA MET A 257 0.18 -14.64 14.07
C MET A 257 -0.78 -13.46 13.92
N HIS A 258 -0.31 -12.27 14.26
CA HIS A 258 -1.04 -11.01 14.16
C HIS A 258 -0.22 -10.00 13.36
N GLU A 259 -0.88 -9.20 12.55
CA GLU A 259 -0.21 -8.11 11.82
C GLU A 259 -0.26 -6.83 12.64
N MET A 260 0.79 -6.02 12.50
CA MET A 260 0.94 -4.75 13.19
C MET A 260 1.21 -3.64 12.16
N MET A 261 0.63 -2.47 12.35
CA MET A 261 0.87 -1.31 11.49
C MET A 261 1.61 -0.18 12.22
N ILE A 262 1.51 -0.13 13.55
CA ILE A 262 2.26 0.80 14.42
C ILE A 262 2.80 0.00 15.58
N SER A 263 4.12 0.02 15.79
CA SER A 263 4.77 -0.60 16.94
C SER A 263 4.77 0.35 18.14
N ARG A 264 4.98 -0.19 19.34
CA ARG A 264 5.17 0.62 20.56
C ARG A 264 6.37 1.55 20.41
N ASP A 265 7.41 1.10 19.72
CA ASP A 265 8.62 1.90 19.47
C ASP A 265 8.32 3.14 18.61
N ASP A 266 7.28 3.10 17.75
CA ASP A 266 6.84 4.23 16.93
C ASP A 266 5.79 5.10 17.64
N ALA A 267 5.30 4.74 18.85
CA ALA A 267 4.22 5.44 19.54
C ALA A 267 4.54 6.92 19.78
N HIS A 268 5.75 7.22 20.23
CA HIS A 268 6.20 8.60 20.53
C HIS A 268 6.24 9.52 19.28
N LEU A 269 6.21 8.94 18.08
CA LEU A 269 6.17 9.66 16.79
C LEU A 269 4.76 9.68 16.19
N THR A 270 3.78 9.06 16.84
CA THR A 270 2.47 8.78 16.25
C THR A 270 1.41 9.78 16.69
N TYR A 271 0.67 10.29 15.73
CA TYR A 271 -0.51 11.12 15.94
C TYR A 271 -1.77 10.41 15.43
N GLU A 272 -2.83 10.46 16.23
CA GLU A 272 -4.16 9.95 15.90
C GLU A 272 -5.02 11.05 15.31
N PHE A 273 -5.53 10.84 14.09
CA PHE A 273 -6.57 11.63 13.44
C PHE A 273 -7.91 10.86 13.44
N ASP A 274 -8.97 11.45 12.92
CA ASP A 274 -10.30 10.83 12.93
C ASP A 274 -10.33 9.46 12.24
N ASP A 275 -9.86 9.38 10.99
CA ASP A 275 -9.94 8.17 10.13
C ASP A 275 -8.57 7.50 9.87
N TYR A 276 -7.47 7.99 10.48
CA TYR A 276 -6.12 7.47 10.25
C TYR A 276 -5.16 7.83 11.39
N TYR A 277 -3.97 7.21 11.34
CA TYR A 277 -2.80 7.57 12.13
C TYR A 277 -1.69 8.09 11.22
N VAL A 278 -0.79 8.88 11.79
CA VAL A 278 0.44 9.35 11.15
C VAL A 278 1.62 8.99 12.03
N ILE A 279 2.63 8.30 11.48
CA ILE A 279 3.96 8.25 12.09
C ILE A 279 4.78 9.37 11.46
N SER A 280 5.26 10.30 12.28
CA SER A 280 6.13 11.39 11.87
C SER A 280 7.58 10.91 11.67
N PRO A 281 8.42 11.63 10.90
CA PRO A 281 9.84 11.32 10.77
C PRO A 281 10.56 11.40 12.12
N SER A 282 11.43 10.42 12.40
CA SER A 282 12.28 10.43 13.60
C SER A 282 13.40 11.47 13.53
N ILE A 283 13.79 11.87 12.32
CA ILE A 283 14.86 12.83 12.06
C ILE A 283 14.36 13.94 11.14
N GLN A 284 14.51 15.19 11.55
CA GLN A 284 14.15 16.39 10.78
C GLN A 284 15.31 17.37 10.84
N PHE A 285 15.99 17.63 9.71
CA PHE A 285 17.16 18.49 9.67
C PHE A 285 16.86 19.96 9.31
N LEU A 286 15.90 20.21 8.42
CA LEU A 286 15.74 21.54 7.81
C LEU A 286 14.85 22.49 8.59
N THR A 287 13.76 22.02 9.15
CA THR A 287 12.86 22.75 10.06
C THR A 287 12.03 21.78 10.84
N ALA A 288 11.86 21.98 12.13
CA ALA A 288 10.96 21.20 12.95
C ALA A 288 9.52 21.38 12.44
N GLN A 289 9.07 20.45 11.56
CA GLN A 289 7.73 20.49 11.02
C GLN A 289 6.75 19.88 12.03
N ASP A 290 5.69 20.61 12.35
CA ASP A 290 4.62 20.10 13.23
C ASP A 290 3.74 19.10 12.47
N PHE A 291 3.77 17.83 12.87
CA PHE A 291 2.92 16.76 12.34
C PHE A 291 1.64 16.52 13.15
N SER A 292 1.41 17.27 14.23
CA SER A 292 0.12 17.27 14.93
C SER A 292 -1.01 17.87 14.07
N THR A 293 -0.65 18.58 12.99
CA THR A 293 -1.58 19.06 11.98
C THR A 293 -1.17 18.57 10.60
N ASN A 294 -2.12 18.25 9.72
CA ASN A 294 -1.86 17.92 8.33
C ASN A 294 -1.89 19.19 7.42
N ALA A 295 -1.62 19.04 6.11
CA ALA A 295 -1.64 20.16 5.17
C ALA A 295 -3.04 20.77 4.92
N LEU A 296 -4.11 20.12 5.39
CA LEU A 296 -5.48 20.62 5.39
C LEU A 296 -5.87 21.28 6.73
N HIS A 297 -4.89 21.52 7.61
CA HIS A 297 -5.07 22.08 8.97
C HIS A 297 -5.97 21.25 9.90
N GLN A 298 -6.19 19.97 9.60
CA GLN A 298 -6.84 19.04 10.53
C GLN A 298 -5.86 18.68 11.63
N LYS A 299 -6.34 18.61 12.88
CA LYS A 299 -5.52 18.35 14.06
C LYS A 299 -5.57 16.87 14.44
N GLY A 300 -4.40 16.28 14.67
CA GLY A 300 -4.22 14.98 15.31
C GLY A 300 -3.80 15.15 16.77
N LYS A 301 -3.97 14.11 17.56
CA LYS A 301 -3.54 14.03 18.95
C LYS A 301 -2.41 13.00 19.07
N PRO A 302 -1.35 13.24 19.88
CA PRO A 302 -0.39 12.21 20.16
C PRO A 302 -1.09 11.00 20.81
N VAL A 303 -0.65 9.79 20.44
CA VAL A 303 -1.14 8.55 21.08
C VAL A 303 -0.46 8.35 22.44
N SER A 304 -0.93 7.40 23.25
CA SER A 304 -0.24 7.02 24.50
C SER A 304 1.12 6.36 24.20
N GLU A 305 2.05 6.44 25.15
CA GLU A 305 3.39 5.86 25.02
C GLU A 305 3.39 4.34 24.77
N ASP A 306 2.40 3.63 25.33
CA ASP A 306 2.22 2.19 25.15
C ASP A 306 1.38 1.81 23.92
N PHE A 307 1.05 2.77 23.08
CA PHE A 307 0.16 2.53 21.95
C PHE A 307 0.81 1.58 20.93
N GLU A 308 0.01 0.59 20.52
CA GLU A 308 0.30 -0.21 19.32
C GLU A 308 -0.97 -0.35 18.48
N TYR A 309 -0.81 -0.43 17.15
CA TYR A 309 -1.92 -0.72 16.27
C TYR A 309 -1.72 -2.10 15.65
N SER A 310 -2.29 -3.11 16.32
CA SER A 310 -2.18 -4.53 15.98
C SER A 310 -3.54 -5.15 15.68
N SER A 311 -3.57 -6.14 14.79
CA SER A 311 -4.81 -6.74 14.28
C SER A 311 -5.58 -7.55 15.34
N ASN A 312 -4.92 -8.02 16.41
CA ASN A 312 -5.56 -8.76 17.50
C ASN A 312 -6.13 -7.86 18.61
N THR A 313 -5.58 -6.65 18.78
CA THR A 313 -6.01 -5.66 19.79
C THR A 313 -6.83 -4.52 19.19
N ASN A 314 -7.13 -4.60 17.90
CA ASN A 314 -7.90 -3.59 17.18
C ASN A 314 -9.33 -3.46 17.76
N LYS A 315 -9.80 -2.21 17.86
CA LYS A 315 -11.17 -1.90 18.34
C LYS A 315 -12.26 -2.14 17.28
N ILE A 316 -11.86 -2.18 15.99
CA ILE A 316 -12.79 -2.33 14.86
C ILE A 316 -12.67 -3.76 14.34
N TRP A 317 -13.76 -4.53 14.45
CA TRP A 317 -13.84 -5.89 13.96
C TRP A 317 -14.83 -6.01 12.83
N LEU A 318 -14.46 -6.81 11.82
CA LEU A 318 -15.31 -7.12 10.69
C LEU A 318 -16.14 -8.36 11.00
N ASP A 319 -17.43 -8.24 10.85
CA ASP A 319 -18.35 -9.36 10.90
C ASP A 319 -18.57 -10.00 9.51
N ARG A 320 -19.40 -11.06 9.45
CA ARG A 320 -19.72 -11.74 8.20
C ARG A 320 -20.38 -10.80 7.19
N ALA A 321 -21.32 -9.97 7.64
CA ALA A 321 -22.08 -9.08 6.75
C ALA A 321 -21.16 -8.04 6.12
N GLY A 322 -20.32 -7.39 6.92
CA GLY A 322 -19.33 -6.42 6.47
C GLY A 322 -18.30 -7.04 5.53
N LEU A 323 -17.84 -8.29 5.78
CA LEU A 323 -16.96 -8.98 4.84
C LEU A 323 -17.66 -9.24 3.50
N LEU A 324 -18.90 -9.75 3.50
CA LEU A 324 -19.65 -10.03 2.28
C LEU A 324 -19.87 -8.76 1.46
N GLU A 325 -20.15 -7.64 2.11
CA GLU A 325 -20.20 -6.32 1.48
C GLU A 325 -18.86 -5.95 0.82
N MET A 326 -17.74 -6.08 1.57
CA MET A 326 -16.40 -5.79 1.05
C MET A 326 -16.01 -6.59 -0.18
N ILE A 327 -16.48 -7.83 -0.32
CA ILE A 327 -16.19 -8.72 -1.45
C ILE A 327 -17.22 -8.68 -2.57
N GLY A 328 -18.23 -7.81 -2.43
CA GLY A 328 -19.28 -7.60 -3.44
C GLY A 328 -20.35 -8.68 -3.46
N TYR A 329 -20.58 -9.36 -2.34
CA TYR A 329 -21.70 -10.32 -2.14
C TYR A 329 -22.87 -9.69 -1.37
N ALA A 330 -22.92 -8.38 -1.19
CA ALA A 330 -24.10 -7.71 -0.67
C ALA A 330 -25.26 -7.90 -1.67
N LYS A 331 -26.45 -8.29 -1.13
CA LYS A 331 -27.66 -8.60 -1.85
C LYS A 331 -28.17 -7.46 -2.71
#